data_07e14849aa4114136d3d946928294ad8
#
_entry.id   07e14849aa4114136d3d946928294ad8
#
_cell.length_a   1.000
_cell.length_b   1.000
_cell.length_c   1.000
_cell.angle_alpha   90.00
_cell.angle_beta   90.00
_cell.angle_gamma   90.00
#
_symmetry.space_group_name_H-M   'P 1'
#
loop_
_entity.id
_entity.type
_entity.pdbx_description
1 polymer ?
#
loop_
_entity_poly.entity_id
_entity_poly.type
_entity_poly.pdbx_seq_one_letter_code
_entity_poly.pdbx_strand_id
1 'polypeptide(L)'
;MEKEKVLEIEFKEVWDNKWAWKITKNNLDFKNTGGEIISEGVKIICSDKESLYLFDNWLVEWEILEDWSLVDPNKKSEIENFVKYINSTYGIQKRWRAEQKKGYFYIYSNGLVDETMERYINMDNQRYELGNYFRTEEEAQKVIDSKEWKEFWDKVRNGEIGGENVEV
;
A
#
# COMPACT_ATOMS: atom_id res chain seq x y z
N MET A 1 -2.21 12.95 9.48
CA MET A 1 -1.09 12.44 8.68
C MET A 1 -1.61 12.02 7.32
N GLU A 2 -0.92 12.39 6.26
CA GLU A 2 -1.33 12.06 4.89
C GLU A 2 -1.06 10.58 4.61
N LYS A 3 -2.08 9.87 4.13
CA LYS A 3 -1.95 8.47 3.71
C LYS A 3 -1.65 8.42 2.22
N GLU A 4 -0.82 7.47 1.81
CA GLU A 4 -0.64 7.14 0.41
C GLU A 4 -1.89 6.41 -0.10
N LYS A 5 -2.40 6.85 -1.25
CA LYS A 5 -3.55 6.21 -1.89
C LYS A 5 -3.20 4.81 -2.36
N VAL A 6 -4.06 3.86 -2.07
CA VAL A 6 -3.93 2.45 -2.51
C VAL A 6 -4.85 2.12 -3.67
N LEU A 7 -5.88 2.93 -3.91
CA LEU A 7 -6.78 2.82 -5.05
C LEU A 7 -6.94 4.18 -5.72
N GLU A 8 -6.76 4.23 -7.04
CA GLU A 8 -7.01 5.41 -7.86
C GLU A 8 -7.80 5.01 -9.10
N ILE A 9 -8.80 5.82 -9.42
CA ILE A 9 -9.66 5.65 -10.58
C ILE A 9 -9.68 6.98 -11.32
N GLU A 10 -9.40 6.94 -12.61
CA GLU A 10 -9.51 8.08 -13.50
C GLU A 10 -10.86 8.07 -14.18
N PHE A 11 -11.47 9.25 -14.29
CA PHE A 11 -12.71 9.49 -15.04
C PHE A 11 -12.44 10.49 -16.15
N LYS A 12 -12.91 10.19 -17.34
CA LYS A 12 -12.85 11.09 -18.49
C LYS A 12 -14.24 11.30 -19.05
N GLU A 13 -14.71 12.54 -19.07
CA GLU A 13 -15.97 12.86 -19.72
C GLU A 13 -15.89 12.61 -21.22
N VAL A 14 -16.85 11.85 -21.75
CA VAL A 14 -16.95 11.48 -23.16
C VAL A 14 -18.11 12.20 -23.82
N TRP A 15 -19.23 12.31 -23.12
CA TRP A 15 -20.43 13.06 -23.49
C TRP A 15 -21.00 13.75 -22.25
N ASP A 16 -21.94 14.66 -22.45
CA ASP A 16 -22.63 15.33 -21.35
C ASP A 16 -23.17 14.33 -20.33
N ASN A 17 -22.67 14.43 -19.10
CA ASN A 17 -23.03 13.55 -17.99
C ASN A 17 -22.74 12.05 -18.21
N LYS A 18 -21.74 11.71 -19.05
CA LYS A 18 -21.25 10.35 -19.23
C LYS A 18 -19.72 10.30 -19.20
N TRP A 19 -19.17 9.45 -18.35
CA TRP A 19 -17.74 9.30 -18.16
C TRP A 19 -17.28 7.87 -18.45
N ALA A 20 -16.21 7.76 -19.22
CA ALA A 20 -15.35 6.58 -19.23
C ALA A 20 -14.55 6.55 -17.92
N TRP A 21 -14.21 5.38 -17.45
CA TRP A 21 -13.50 5.18 -16.19
C TRP A 21 -12.41 4.11 -16.34
N LYS A 22 -11.39 4.17 -15.47
CA LYS A 22 -10.30 3.18 -15.43
C LYS A 22 -9.66 3.16 -14.05
N ILE A 23 -9.38 1.99 -13.52
CA ILE A 23 -8.51 1.82 -12.37
C ILE A 23 -7.07 2.09 -12.81
N THR A 24 -6.43 3.10 -12.27
CA THR A 24 -5.04 3.49 -12.59
C THR A 24 -4.04 3.01 -11.53
N LYS A 25 -4.53 2.71 -10.31
CA LYS A 25 -3.73 2.14 -9.23
C LYS A 25 -4.60 1.22 -8.37
N ASN A 26 -4.09 0.02 -8.10
CA ASN A 26 -4.70 -0.89 -7.13
C ASN A 26 -3.62 -1.66 -6.36
N ASN A 27 -3.24 -1.12 -5.20
CA ASN A 27 -2.28 -1.70 -4.25
C ASN A 27 -2.98 -2.22 -2.98
N LEU A 28 -4.24 -2.66 -3.12
CA LEU A 28 -5.01 -3.21 -2.00
C LEU A 28 -4.43 -4.54 -1.51
N ASP A 29 -4.28 -4.64 -0.18
CA ASP A 29 -3.99 -5.89 0.51
C ASP A 29 -5.29 -6.51 1.03
N PHE A 30 -5.66 -7.66 0.49
CA PHE A 30 -6.91 -8.35 0.82
C PHE A 30 -6.76 -9.39 1.96
N LYS A 31 -5.58 -9.51 2.60
CA LYS A 31 -5.31 -10.56 3.61
C LYS A 31 -6.32 -10.61 4.77
N ASN A 32 -6.86 -9.45 5.16
CA ASN A 32 -7.76 -9.33 6.31
C ASN A 32 -9.19 -8.93 5.91
N THR A 33 -9.56 -9.05 4.63
CA THR A 33 -10.86 -8.58 4.12
C THR A 33 -11.79 -9.70 3.68
N GLY A 34 -11.37 -10.97 3.82
CA GLY A 34 -12.14 -12.10 3.27
C GLY A 34 -12.10 -12.21 1.75
N GLY A 35 -11.18 -11.47 1.09
CA GLY A 35 -11.01 -11.49 -0.37
C GLY A 35 -11.84 -10.46 -1.13
N GLU A 36 -12.66 -9.68 -0.43
CA GLU A 36 -13.46 -8.59 -1.03
C GLU A 36 -13.55 -7.38 -0.10
N ILE A 37 -13.80 -6.22 -0.68
CA ILE A 37 -14.07 -4.99 0.06
C ILE A 37 -15.33 -4.35 -0.53
N ILE A 38 -16.29 -4.04 0.35
CA ILE A 38 -17.60 -3.49 0.00
C ILE A 38 -17.82 -2.20 0.76
N SER A 39 -18.27 -1.16 0.08
CA SER A 39 -18.75 0.10 0.66
C SER A 39 -19.59 0.86 -0.33
N GLU A 40 -20.61 1.59 0.14
CA GLU A 40 -21.45 2.50 -0.67
C GLU A 40 -22.05 1.86 -1.94
N GLY A 41 -22.40 0.57 -1.89
CA GLY A 41 -22.92 -0.14 -3.06
C GLY A 41 -21.88 -0.48 -4.13
N VAL A 42 -20.58 -0.31 -3.84
CA VAL A 42 -19.47 -0.69 -4.72
C VAL A 42 -18.64 -1.78 -4.06
N LYS A 43 -18.17 -2.74 -4.86
CA LYS A 43 -17.33 -3.85 -4.41
C LYS A 43 -16.12 -4.01 -5.33
N ILE A 44 -15.00 -4.38 -4.74
CA ILE A 44 -13.79 -4.87 -5.44
C ILE A 44 -13.36 -6.21 -4.81
N ILE A 45 -12.88 -7.14 -5.63
CA ILE A 45 -12.49 -8.49 -5.18
C ILE A 45 -11.00 -8.78 -5.47
N CYS A 46 -10.42 -9.65 -4.66
CA CYS A 46 -9.00 -10.02 -4.77
C CYS A 46 -8.67 -10.75 -6.08
N SER A 47 -9.59 -11.59 -6.56
CA SER A 47 -9.42 -12.38 -7.80
C SER A 47 -9.53 -11.55 -9.08
N ASP A 48 -10.10 -10.33 -8.97
CA ASP A 48 -10.27 -9.41 -10.08
C ASP A 48 -10.06 -7.96 -9.59
N LYS A 49 -8.82 -7.52 -9.66
CA LYS A 49 -8.40 -6.19 -9.18
C LYS A 49 -8.58 -5.07 -10.20
N GLU A 50 -9.02 -5.41 -11.40
CA GLU A 50 -9.19 -4.46 -12.50
C GLU A 50 -10.66 -4.10 -12.72
N SER A 51 -11.58 -4.84 -12.10
CA SER A 51 -13.03 -4.63 -12.21
C SER A 51 -13.64 -4.10 -10.92
N LEU A 52 -14.73 -3.37 -11.06
CA LEU A 52 -15.64 -2.99 -9.98
C LEU A 52 -16.97 -3.71 -10.14
N TYR A 53 -17.66 -3.91 -9.02
CA TYR A 53 -19.00 -4.46 -8.99
C TYR A 53 -19.92 -3.44 -8.32
N LEU A 54 -21.06 -3.16 -8.94
CA LEU A 54 -22.09 -2.29 -8.39
C LEU A 54 -23.27 -3.13 -7.91
N PHE A 55 -23.85 -2.74 -6.77
CA PHE A 55 -25.04 -3.42 -6.28
C PHE A 55 -26.29 -2.87 -6.98
N ASP A 56 -27.03 -3.74 -7.68
CA ASP A 56 -28.33 -3.41 -8.22
C ASP A 56 -29.40 -3.64 -7.17
N ASN A 57 -29.99 -2.56 -6.67
CA ASN A 57 -31.04 -2.60 -5.64
C ASN A 57 -32.34 -3.23 -6.14
N TRP A 58 -32.59 -3.26 -7.45
CA TRP A 58 -33.82 -3.80 -8.01
C TRP A 58 -33.74 -5.30 -8.23
N LEU A 59 -32.57 -5.78 -8.75
CA LEU A 59 -32.30 -7.20 -8.93
C LEU A 59 -31.77 -7.87 -7.65
N VAL A 60 -31.34 -7.07 -6.67
CA VAL A 60 -30.72 -7.52 -5.40
C VAL A 60 -29.46 -8.36 -5.66
N GLU A 61 -28.67 -7.95 -6.63
CA GLU A 61 -27.45 -8.67 -7.03
C GLU A 61 -26.28 -7.72 -7.34
N TRP A 62 -25.08 -8.28 -7.42
CA TRP A 62 -23.87 -7.56 -7.79
C TRP A 62 -23.63 -7.71 -9.30
N GLU A 63 -23.63 -6.60 -10.00
CA GLU A 63 -23.28 -6.53 -11.42
C GLU A 63 -21.86 -6.04 -11.61
N ILE A 64 -21.11 -6.69 -12.52
CA ILE A 64 -19.80 -6.20 -12.93
C ILE A 64 -19.96 -4.90 -13.70
N LEU A 65 -19.18 -3.89 -13.31
CA LEU A 65 -19.04 -2.68 -14.09
C LEU A 65 -17.90 -2.88 -15.10
N GLU A 66 -18.27 -3.12 -16.34
CA GLU A 66 -17.33 -3.35 -17.44
C GLU A 66 -16.49 -2.09 -17.72
N ASP A 67 -15.21 -2.25 -17.98
CA ASP A 67 -14.23 -1.17 -18.23
C ASP A 67 -14.56 -0.32 -19.47
N TRP A 68 -15.33 -0.88 -20.43
CA TRP A 68 -15.84 -0.18 -21.62
C TRP A 68 -17.18 0.54 -21.40
N SER A 69 -17.85 0.33 -20.25
CA SER A 69 -19.12 0.96 -19.93
C SER A 69 -18.94 2.41 -19.48
N LEU A 70 -19.93 3.24 -19.81
CA LEU A 70 -19.95 4.63 -19.36
C LEU A 70 -20.77 4.75 -18.08
N VAL A 71 -20.26 5.52 -17.13
CA VAL A 71 -20.96 5.84 -15.89
C VAL A 71 -21.68 7.19 -15.96
N ASP A 72 -22.83 7.27 -15.34
CA ASP A 72 -23.58 8.50 -15.14
C ASP A 72 -23.11 9.24 -13.85
N PRO A 73 -23.62 10.46 -13.56
CA PRO A 73 -23.17 11.22 -12.39
C PRO A 73 -23.37 10.50 -11.06
N ASN A 74 -24.44 9.70 -10.91
CA ASN A 74 -24.72 9.00 -9.67
C ASN A 74 -23.72 7.86 -9.44
N LYS A 75 -23.56 7.00 -10.43
CA LYS A 75 -22.57 5.91 -10.38
C LYS A 75 -21.14 6.44 -10.21
N LYS A 76 -20.80 7.54 -10.89
CA LYS A 76 -19.50 8.20 -10.70
C LYS A 76 -19.30 8.63 -9.25
N SER A 77 -20.31 9.28 -8.65
CA SER A 77 -20.27 9.72 -7.25
C SER A 77 -20.14 8.55 -6.27
N GLU A 78 -20.86 7.45 -6.50
CA GLU A 78 -20.75 6.22 -5.69
C GLU A 78 -19.32 5.65 -5.75
N ILE A 79 -18.73 5.56 -6.95
CA ILE A 79 -17.34 5.09 -7.12
C ILE A 79 -16.34 6.05 -6.46
N GLU A 80 -16.49 7.36 -6.61
CA GLU A 80 -15.64 8.35 -5.96
C GLU A 80 -15.70 8.25 -4.42
N ASN A 81 -16.89 8.05 -3.85
CA ASN A 81 -17.07 7.83 -2.42
C ASN A 81 -16.42 6.51 -1.96
N PHE A 82 -16.59 5.44 -2.73
CA PHE A 82 -15.90 4.17 -2.49
C PHE A 82 -14.39 4.34 -2.48
N VAL A 83 -13.80 4.98 -3.48
CA VAL A 83 -12.34 5.25 -3.55
C VAL A 83 -11.89 6.06 -2.34
N LYS A 84 -12.65 7.06 -1.92
CA LYS A 84 -12.37 7.86 -0.74
C LYS A 84 -12.41 7.02 0.54
N TYR A 85 -13.41 6.17 0.71
CA TYR A 85 -13.50 5.22 1.81
C TYR A 85 -12.29 4.28 1.83
N ILE A 86 -11.96 3.66 0.71
CA ILE A 86 -10.82 2.76 0.55
C ILE A 86 -9.52 3.45 0.99
N ASN A 87 -9.23 4.63 0.46
CA ASN A 87 -7.98 5.33 0.77
C ASN A 87 -7.93 5.84 2.22
N SER A 88 -9.07 6.17 2.83
CA SER A 88 -9.12 6.53 4.25
C SER A 88 -8.88 5.34 5.18
N THR A 89 -9.41 4.18 4.82
CA THR A 89 -9.37 2.96 5.64
C THR A 89 -8.07 2.17 5.42
N TYR A 90 -7.74 1.88 4.16
CA TYR A 90 -6.65 1.00 3.76
C TYR A 90 -5.41 1.75 3.25
N GLY A 91 -5.47 3.07 3.10
CA GLY A 91 -4.34 3.89 2.66
C GLY A 91 -3.13 3.68 3.57
N ILE A 92 -1.96 3.51 2.97
CA ILE A 92 -0.71 3.29 3.66
C ILE A 92 -0.23 4.62 4.24
N GLN A 93 0.17 4.63 5.51
CA GLN A 93 0.74 5.83 6.12
C GLN A 93 2.01 6.20 5.36
N LYS A 94 2.01 7.41 4.76
CA LYS A 94 3.18 7.91 4.04
C LYS A 94 4.36 8.00 5.00
N ARG A 95 5.35 7.18 4.76
CA ARG A 95 6.59 7.24 5.54
C ARG A 95 7.34 8.53 5.20
N TRP A 96 7.99 9.09 6.20
CA TRP A 96 8.88 10.22 5.97
C TRP A 96 10.03 9.81 5.06
N ARG A 97 10.38 10.69 4.12
CA ARG A 97 11.56 10.59 3.29
C ARG A 97 12.26 11.95 3.25
N ALA A 98 13.57 11.98 3.38
CA ALA A 98 14.34 13.19 3.32
C ALA A 98 14.25 13.81 1.92
N GLU A 99 14.29 15.15 1.87
CA GLU A 99 14.50 15.88 0.63
C GLU A 99 15.89 15.59 0.08
N GLN A 100 16.08 15.78 -1.21
CA GLN A 100 17.39 15.62 -1.85
C GLN A 100 18.46 16.46 -1.13
N LYS A 101 19.60 15.84 -0.84
CA LYS A 101 20.74 16.40 -0.08
C LYS A 101 20.47 16.69 1.40
N LYS A 102 19.36 16.19 1.96
CA LYS A 102 19.12 16.19 3.41
C LYS A 102 19.51 14.84 4.01
N GLY A 103 19.92 14.86 5.29
CA GLY A 103 20.34 13.65 6.03
C GLY A 103 19.18 12.72 6.36
N TYR A 104 19.50 11.45 6.42
CA TYR A 104 18.66 10.40 7.02
C TYR A 104 19.55 9.36 7.68
N PHE A 105 18.99 8.61 8.64
CA PHE A 105 19.69 7.57 9.40
C PHE A 105 19.28 6.20 8.91
N TYR A 106 20.16 5.23 9.04
CA TYR A 106 19.91 3.83 8.72
C TYR A 106 20.74 2.90 9.60
N ILE A 107 20.33 1.65 9.72
CA ILE A 107 21.05 0.63 10.46
C ILE A 107 22.02 -0.04 9.47
N TYR A 108 23.30 0.07 9.74
CA TYR A 108 24.34 -0.57 8.94
C TYR A 108 24.45 -2.08 9.22
N SER A 109 25.14 -2.82 8.36
CA SER A 109 25.28 -4.29 8.44
C SER A 109 25.95 -4.79 9.73
N ASN A 110 26.68 -3.92 10.43
CA ASN A 110 27.27 -4.22 11.75
C ASN A 110 26.32 -3.98 12.93
N GLY A 111 25.08 -3.57 12.67
CA GLY A 111 24.08 -3.28 13.69
C GLY A 111 24.23 -1.90 14.34
N LEU A 112 25.05 -1.01 13.81
CA LEU A 112 25.20 0.36 14.28
C LEU A 112 24.36 1.31 13.42
N VAL A 113 23.91 2.41 14.03
CA VAL A 113 23.28 3.50 13.29
C VAL A 113 24.35 4.31 12.56
N ASP A 114 24.04 4.68 11.33
CA ASP A 114 24.90 5.53 10.51
C ASP A 114 24.04 6.57 9.78
N GLU A 115 24.63 7.68 9.38
CA GLU A 115 23.98 8.79 8.68
C GLU A 115 24.46 8.90 7.24
N THR A 116 23.55 9.24 6.33
CA THR A 116 23.86 9.57 4.95
C THR A 116 22.90 10.63 4.41
N MET A 117 23.19 11.12 3.19
CA MET A 117 22.32 12.08 2.51
C MET A 117 21.48 11.41 1.43
N GLU A 118 20.22 11.84 1.33
CA GLU A 118 19.32 11.44 0.26
C GLU A 118 19.81 11.95 -1.11
N ARG A 119 19.99 11.03 -2.06
CA ARG A 119 20.43 11.32 -3.44
C ARG A 119 19.46 10.73 -4.47
N TYR A 120 18.41 10.04 -4.01
CA TYR A 120 17.47 9.25 -4.83
C TYR A 120 18.14 8.20 -5.70
N ILE A 121 19.31 7.70 -5.27
CA ILE A 121 20.00 6.59 -5.94
C ILE A 121 19.40 5.25 -5.49
N ASN A 122 19.76 4.19 -6.19
CA ASN A 122 19.23 2.85 -5.95
C ASN A 122 19.38 2.39 -4.48
N MET A 123 20.51 2.70 -3.85
CA MET A 123 20.77 2.35 -2.45
C MET A 123 19.82 3.08 -1.49
N ASP A 124 19.54 4.36 -1.71
CA ASP A 124 18.60 5.13 -0.90
C ASP A 124 17.18 4.57 -1.06
N ASN A 125 16.79 4.22 -2.30
CA ASN A 125 15.50 3.61 -2.61
C ASN A 125 15.35 2.25 -1.91
N GLN A 126 16.36 1.39 -1.98
CA GLN A 126 16.34 0.09 -1.30
C GLN A 126 16.20 0.23 0.22
N ARG A 127 16.97 1.12 0.85
CA ARG A 127 16.84 1.38 2.29
C ARG A 127 15.43 1.85 2.65
N TYR A 128 14.89 2.77 1.86
CA TYR A 128 13.54 3.28 2.05
C TYR A 128 12.48 2.18 1.92
N GLU A 129 12.55 1.36 0.88
CA GLU A 129 11.61 0.26 0.62
C GLU A 129 11.67 -0.82 1.70
N LEU A 130 12.86 -1.20 2.14
CA LEU A 130 13.08 -2.17 3.22
C LEU A 130 12.70 -1.66 4.62
N GLY A 131 12.43 -0.36 4.76
CA GLY A 131 12.11 0.24 6.06
C GLY A 131 13.33 0.61 6.91
N ASN A 132 14.54 0.46 6.38
CA ASN A 132 15.79 0.84 7.02
C ASN A 132 16.14 2.31 6.68
N TYR A 133 15.24 3.22 7.05
CA TYR A 133 15.30 4.63 6.68
C TYR A 133 14.59 5.47 7.76
N PHE A 134 15.35 6.20 8.55
CA PHE A 134 14.87 6.88 9.76
C PHE A 134 15.13 8.37 9.69
N ARG A 135 14.25 9.12 10.31
CA ARG A 135 14.37 10.58 10.37
C ARG A 135 15.40 11.03 11.38
N THR A 136 15.57 10.28 12.47
CA THR A 136 16.51 10.58 13.56
C THR A 136 17.28 9.33 13.95
N GLU A 137 18.44 9.53 14.58
CA GLU A 137 19.26 8.46 15.13
C GLU A 137 18.48 7.67 16.22
N GLU A 138 17.70 8.37 17.04
CA GLU A 138 16.93 7.77 18.12
C GLU A 138 15.83 6.83 17.58
N GLU A 139 15.23 7.15 16.41
CA GLU A 139 14.27 6.25 15.76
C GLU A 139 14.95 4.94 15.33
N ALA A 140 16.13 5.01 14.72
CA ALA A 140 16.92 3.84 14.34
C ALA A 140 17.38 3.04 15.56
N GLN A 141 17.85 3.72 16.60
CA GLN A 141 18.30 3.07 17.83
C GLN A 141 17.17 2.33 18.55
N LYS A 142 15.95 2.88 18.58
CA LYS A 142 14.78 2.19 19.13
C LYS A 142 14.49 0.85 18.45
N VAL A 143 14.74 0.76 17.15
CA VAL A 143 14.57 -0.51 16.41
C VAL A 143 15.62 -1.52 16.87
N ILE A 144 16.89 -1.12 16.97
CA ILE A 144 18.00 -1.99 17.46
C ILE A 144 17.72 -2.47 18.90
N ASP A 145 17.19 -1.59 19.74
CA ASP A 145 16.91 -1.89 21.14
C ASP A 145 15.62 -2.70 21.33
N SER A 146 14.79 -2.82 20.29
CA SER A 146 13.52 -3.54 20.37
C SER A 146 13.71 -5.03 20.67
N LYS A 147 12.72 -5.63 21.30
CA LYS A 147 12.70 -7.06 21.60
C LYS A 147 12.66 -7.89 20.32
N GLU A 148 11.87 -7.44 19.34
CA GLU A 148 11.68 -8.09 18.05
C GLU A 148 12.99 -8.17 17.26
N TRP A 149 13.80 -7.10 17.24
CA TRP A 149 15.10 -7.07 16.61
C TRP A 149 16.06 -8.09 17.25
N LYS A 150 16.12 -8.11 18.57
CA LYS A 150 16.99 -9.03 19.34
C LYS A 150 16.55 -10.48 19.13
N GLU A 151 15.26 -10.79 19.24
CA GLU A 151 14.73 -12.13 19.00
C GLU A 151 14.96 -12.61 17.56
N PHE A 152 14.83 -11.72 16.56
CA PHE A 152 15.12 -12.06 15.18
C PHE A 152 16.57 -12.53 15.01
N TRP A 153 17.53 -11.76 15.51
CA TRP A 153 18.94 -12.13 15.42
C TRP A 153 19.31 -13.33 16.27
N ASP A 154 18.64 -13.58 17.40
CA ASP A 154 18.80 -14.81 18.17
C ASP A 154 18.37 -16.03 17.35
N LYS A 155 17.24 -15.96 16.66
CA LYS A 155 16.79 -17.03 15.76
C LYS A 155 17.76 -17.27 14.59
N VAL A 156 18.34 -16.21 14.01
CA VAL A 156 19.38 -16.35 12.98
C VAL A 156 20.61 -17.04 13.53
N ARG A 157 21.10 -16.61 14.71
CA ARG A 157 22.27 -17.24 15.37
C ARG A 157 22.03 -18.70 15.74
N ASN A 158 20.82 -19.05 16.10
CA ASN A 158 20.43 -20.41 16.46
C ASN A 158 20.11 -21.30 15.23
N GLY A 159 20.23 -20.75 14.01
CA GLY A 159 19.95 -21.50 12.78
C GLY A 159 18.45 -21.74 12.50
N GLU A 160 17.55 -21.09 13.25
CA GLU A 160 16.11 -21.20 13.05
C GLU A 160 15.64 -20.42 11.81
N ILE A 161 16.44 -19.41 11.38
CA ILE A 161 16.24 -18.61 10.19
C ILE A 161 17.54 -18.63 9.37
N GLY A 162 17.45 -18.97 8.09
CA GLY A 162 18.59 -18.99 7.18
C GLY A 162 19.58 -20.15 7.38
N GLY A 163 19.30 -21.10 8.28
CA GLY A 163 20.05 -22.34 8.39
C GLY A 163 19.74 -23.27 7.22
N GLU A 164 20.74 -23.86 6.59
CA GLU A 164 20.54 -24.94 5.65
C GLU A 164 20.00 -26.15 6.45
N ASN A 165 18.87 -26.74 6.03
CA ASN A 165 18.50 -28.06 6.47
C ASN A 165 19.51 -29.05 5.86
N VAL A 166 20.62 -29.26 6.55
CA VAL A 166 21.51 -30.37 6.23
C VAL A 166 20.78 -31.63 6.71
N GLU A 167 20.06 -32.27 5.82
CA GLU A 167 19.63 -33.66 6.03
C GLU A 167 20.92 -34.51 6.14
N VAL A 168 21.19 -35.02 7.34
CA VAL A 168 22.24 -35.99 7.62
C VAL A 168 21.69 -37.39 7.38
#